data_16716a83e62944bb33b246629187e846
#
_entry.id   16716a83e62944bb33b246629187e846
#
_cell.length_a   1.000
_cell.length_b   1.000
_cell.length_c   1.000
_cell.angle_alpha   90.00
_cell.angle_beta   90.00
_cell.angle_gamma   90.00
#
_symmetry.space_group_name_H-M   'P 1'
#
loop_
_entity.id
_entity.type
_entity.pdbx_description
1 polymer ?
#
loop_
_entity_poly.entity_id
_entity_poly.type
_entity_poly.pdbx_seq_one_letter_code
_entity_poly.pdbx_strand_id
1 'polypeptide(L)'
;MSEENARENIERECKHWDFDQVKSASERIWNEWLGKIDVQGGSFQQKTKFYTDLWHVLLGRHKIDDSNGEYPDYLSGGERIGKQTRIHTIAPKFQVRTLPKDKTGKSRFHMYNSDALWLTQWNLNTLWGLAYPSVLDEFSASFIEYDKNGGLLPRGPSIGSY
;
A
#
# COMPACT_ATOMS: atom_id res chain seq x y z
N MET A 1 -11.20 9.11 -4.87
CA MET A 1 -11.26 10.31 -4.00
C MET A 1 -12.61 11.02 -4.09
N SER A 2 -13.56 10.50 -4.87
CA SER A 2 -14.96 10.97 -5.03
C SER A 2 -15.90 9.76 -5.06
N GLU A 3 -17.22 10.00 -5.09
CA GLU A 3 -18.20 8.92 -5.30
C GLU A 3 -18.03 8.24 -6.65
N GLU A 4 -17.70 9.01 -7.69
CA GLU A 4 -17.39 8.49 -9.02
C GLU A 4 -16.19 7.55 -8.97
N ASN A 5 -15.10 7.94 -8.30
CA ASN A 5 -13.92 7.09 -8.16
C ASN A 5 -14.24 5.79 -7.42
N ALA A 6 -15.03 5.88 -6.34
CA ALA A 6 -15.44 4.68 -5.60
C ALA A 6 -16.27 3.72 -6.47
N ARG A 7 -17.16 4.26 -7.30
CA ARG A 7 -17.94 3.48 -8.26
C ARG A 7 -17.05 2.86 -9.32
N GLU A 8 -16.13 3.64 -9.90
CA GLU A 8 -15.16 3.15 -10.90
C GLU A 8 -14.26 2.05 -10.32
N ASN A 9 -13.80 2.18 -9.07
CA ASN A 9 -13.02 1.15 -8.39
C ASN A 9 -13.81 -0.16 -8.32
N ILE A 10 -15.06 -0.12 -7.88
CA ILE A 10 -15.91 -1.30 -7.80
C ILE A 10 -16.13 -1.93 -9.18
N GLU A 11 -16.45 -1.13 -10.19
CA GLU A 11 -16.69 -1.62 -11.56
C GLU A 11 -15.44 -2.27 -12.18
N ARG A 12 -14.27 -1.77 -11.86
CA ARG A 12 -13.00 -2.32 -12.35
C ARG A 12 -12.55 -3.56 -11.60
N GLU A 13 -12.74 -3.60 -10.28
CA GLU A 13 -12.23 -4.66 -9.43
C GLU A 13 -13.23 -5.79 -9.23
N CYS A 14 -14.53 -5.49 -9.21
CA CYS A 14 -15.61 -6.45 -9.03
C CYS A 14 -16.57 -6.43 -10.23
N LYS A 15 -16.16 -7.05 -11.31
CA LYS A 15 -16.92 -7.07 -12.59
C LYS A 15 -18.22 -7.89 -12.54
N HIS A 16 -18.44 -8.62 -11.47
CA HIS A 16 -19.62 -9.47 -11.24
C HIS A 16 -19.80 -9.71 -9.74
N TRP A 17 -21.05 -10.06 -9.36
CA TRP A 17 -21.43 -10.33 -7.96
C TRP A 17 -21.48 -11.83 -7.65
N ASP A 18 -20.74 -12.65 -8.37
CA ASP A 18 -20.58 -14.06 -8.10
C ASP A 18 -19.53 -14.27 -6.99
N PHE A 19 -20.02 -14.58 -5.80
CA PHE A 19 -19.17 -14.76 -4.61
C PHE A 19 -18.10 -15.83 -4.80
N ASP A 20 -18.46 -16.97 -5.39
CA ASP A 20 -17.54 -18.11 -5.54
C ASP A 20 -16.41 -17.76 -6.54
N GLN A 21 -16.70 -17.02 -7.59
CA GLN A 21 -15.69 -16.55 -8.51
C GLN A 21 -14.75 -15.53 -7.83
N VAL A 22 -15.28 -14.58 -7.06
CA VAL A 22 -14.46 -13.58 -6.33
C VAL A 22 -13.59 -14.28 -5.31
N LYS A 23 -14.14 -15.22 -4.54
CA LYS A 23 -13.39 -16.04 -3.59
C LYS A 23 -12.26 -16.80 -4.26
N SER A 24 -12.55 -17.53 -5.32
CA SER A 24 -11.56 -18.33 -6.06
C SER A 24 -10.44 -17.45 -6.68
N ALA A 25 -10.80 -16.25 -7.17
CA ALA A 25 -9.83 -15.29 -7.68
C ALA A 25 -8.90 -14.79 -6.57
N SER A 26 -9.44 -14.46 -5.40
CA SER A 26 -8.66 -14.05 -4.23
C SER A 26 -7.73 -15.16 -3.74
N GLU A 27 -8.24 -16.39 -3.62
CA GLU A 27 -7.43 -17.56 -3.23
C GLU A 27 -6.27 -17.80 -4.20
N ARG A 28 -6.51 -17.66 -5.51
CA ARG A 28 -5.46 -17.82 -6.53
C ARG A 28 -4.39 -16.73 -6.38
N ILE A 29 -4.77 -15.48 -6.19
CA ILE A 29 -3.82 -14.36 -6.02
C ILE A 29 -2.98 -14.58 -4.76
N TRP A 30 -3.59 -14.94 -3.65
CA TRP A 30 -2.85 -15.21 -2.40
C TRP A 30 -1.92 -16.40 -2.54
N ASN A 31 -2.34 -17.48 -3.19
CA ASN A 31 -1.48 -18.65 -3.44
C ASN A 31 -0.29 -18.29 -4.34
N GLU A 32 -0.47 -17.42 -5.34
CA GLU A 32 0.62 -16.92 -6.16
C GLU A 32 1.63 -16.08 -5.34
N TRP A 33 1.13 -15.18 -4.49
CA TRP A 33 1.99 -14.36 -3.65
C TRP A 33 2.72 -15.15 -2.58
N LEU A 34 2.03 -16.00 -1.84
CA LEU A 34 2.62 -16.84 -0.78
C LEU A 34 3.54 -17.91 -1.36
N GLY A 35 3.21 -18.44 -2.52
CA GLY A 35 3.99 -19.45 -3.23
C GLY A 35 5.34 -18.97 -3.79
N LYS A 36 5.66 -17.68 -3.69
CA LYS A 36 7.01 -17.18 -4.02
C LYS A 36 8.09 -17.73 -3.09
N ILE A 37 7.71 -18.19 -1.91
CA ILE A 37 8.61 -18.87 -0.98
C ILE A 37 8.06 -20.27 -0.74
N ASP A 38 8.72 -21.29 -1.29
CA ASP A 38 8.36 -22.69 -1.07
C ASP A 38 9.13 -23.24 0.13
N VAL A 39 8.39 -23.71 1.14
CA VAL A 39 8.97 -24.30 2.37
C VAL A 39 8.80 -25.79 2.37
N GLN A 40 9.92 -26.50 2.39
CA GLN A 40 9.95 -27.96 2.44
C GLN A 40 10.32 -28.47 3.83
N GLY A 41 9.85 -29.68 4.17
CA GLY A 41 10.06 -30.28 5.50
C GLY A 41 9.13 -29.69 6.57
N GLY A 42 9.41 -30.01 7.82
CA GLY A 42 8.60 -29.58 8.96
C GLY A 42 7.21 -30.24 9.07
N SER A 43 6.53 -30.01 10.19
CA SER A 43 5.16 -30.47 10.39
C SER A 43 4.15 -29.57 9.67
N PHE A 44 2.91 -30.05 9.53
CA PHE A 44 1.81 -29.25 9.00
C PHE A 44 1.61 -27.94 9.79
N GLN A 45 1.68 -28.02 11.12
CA GLN A 45 1.52 -26.83 11.98
C GLN A 45 2.63 -25.79 11.75
N GLN A 46 3.87 -26.25 11.55
CA GLN A 46 5.00 -25.35 11.26
C GLN A 46 4.83 -24.66 9.92
N LYS A 47 4.40 -25.39 8.89
CA LYS A 47 4.11 -24.79 7.57
C LYS A 47 2.94 -23.81 7.63
N THR A 48 1.86 -24.18 8.34
CA THR A 48 0.71 -23.29 8.54
C THR A 48 1.14 -21.99 9.21
N LYS A 49 1.94 -22.10 10.29
CA LYS A 49 2.46 -20.88 10.96
C LYS A 49 3.30 -20.04 10.02
N PHE A 50 4.22 -20.63 9.27
CA PHE A 50 5.07 -19.93 8.33
C PHE A 50 4.27 -19.11 7.31
N TYR A 51 3.30 -19.75 6.64
CA TYR A 51 2.50 -19.06 5.63
C TYR A 51 1.51 -18.04 6.22
N THR A 52 1.04 -18.28 7.45
CA THR A 52 0.24 -17.28 8.19
C THR A 52 1.07 -16.05 8.52
N ASP A 53 2.29 -16.24 9.03
CA ASP A 53 3.19 -15.12 9.33
C ASP A 53 3.60 -14.36 8.05
N LEU A 54 3.86 -15.08 6.95
CA LEU A 54 4.17 -14.49 5.65
C LEU A 54 2.98 -13.67 5.11
N TRP A 55 1.76 -14.16 5.26
CA TRP A 55 0.55 -13.42 4.92
C TRP A 55 0.44 -12.12 5.72
N HIS A 56 0.67 -12.15 7.05
CA HIS A 56 0.67 -10.95 7.88
C HIS A 56 1.72 -9.91 7.44
N VAL A 57 2.90 -10.36 7.01
CA VAL A 57 3.95 -9.49 6.49
C VAL A 57 3.49 -8.67 5.27
N LEU A 58 2.60 -9.23 4.45
CA LEU A 58 2.09 -8.59 3.24
C LEU A 58 0.86 -7.70 3.50
N LEU A 59 0.23 -7.79 4.68
CA LEU A 59 -0.98 -6.99 5.00
C LEU A 59 -0.68 -5.55 5.43
N GLY A 60 0.51 -5.27 5.96
CA GLY A 60 0.81 -4.02 6.67
C GLY A 60 1.00 -2.79 5.78
N ARG A 61 0.80 -2.91 4.48
CA ARG A 61 0.98 -1.81 3.51
C ARG A 61 -0.22 -1.76 2.60
N HIS A 62 -0.98 -0.68 2.68
CA HIS A 62 -2.22 -0.53 1.92
C HIS A 62 -2.00 0.37 0.72
N LYS A 63 -2.51 -0.04 -0.43
CA LYS A 63 -2.68 0.83 -1.59
C LYS A 63 -3.77 1.83 -1.29
N ILE A 64 -3.50 3.10 -1.54
CA ILE A 64 -4.42 4.21 -1.23
C ILE A 64 -4.83 5.00 -2.48
N ASP A 65 -4.34 4.60 -3.63
CA ASP A 65 -4.73 5.19 -4.91
C ASP A 65 -5.99 4.54 -5.46
N ASP A 66 -6.80 5.36 -6.10
CA ASP A 66 -7.95 4.91 -6.88
C ASP A 66 -7.51 4.30 -8.23
N SER A 67 -8.38 3.57 -8.87
CA SER A 67 -8.11 2.88 -10.14
C SER A 67 -7.72 3.82 -11.29
N ASN A 68 -8.06 5.12 -11.19
CA ASN A 68 -7.65 6.17 -12.12
C ASN A 68 -6.28 6.78 -11.79
N GLY A 69 -5.67 6.37 -10.66
CA GLY A 69 -4.39 6.85 -10.16
C GLY A 69 -4.46 8.08 -9.25
N GLU A 70 -5.65 8.50 -8.85
CA GLU A 70 -5.80 9.55 -7.86
C GLU A 70 -5.54 9.03 -6.45
N TYR A 71 -4.89 9.85 -5.62
CA TYR A 71 -4.59 9.52 -4.23
C TYR A 71 -4.71 10.75 -3.31
N PRO A 72 -4.98 10.56 -2.00
CA PRO A 72 -5.04 11.64 -1.04
C PRO A 72 -3.63 12.07 -0.63
N ASP A 73 -3.33 13.35 -0.86
CA ASP A 73 -2.12 13.98 -0.31
C ASP A 73 -2.47 14.72 0.98
N TYR A 74 -2.09 14.13 2.10
CA TYR A 74 -2.32 14.70 3.43
C TYR A 74 -1.23 15.71 3.84
N LEU A 75 -0.17 15.87 3.06
CA LEU A 75 1.03 16.58 3.45
C LEU A 75 0.95 18.06 3.11
N SER A 76 0.26 18.41 2.04
CA SER A 76 0.17 19.80 1.57
C SER A 76 -0.86 20.66 2.30
N GLY A 77 -1.63 20.09 3.22
CA GLY A 77 -2.72 20.77 3.96
C GLY A 77 -2.43 21.09 5.43
N GLY A 78 -1.26 20.73 5.95
CA GLY A 78 -0.92 20.91 7.37
C GLY A 78 -0.14 22.20 7.62
N GLU A 79 -0.68 23.13 8.40
CA GLU A 79 0.15 24.16 9.04
C GLU A 79 1.20 23.48 9.92
N ARG A 80 2.48 23.73 9.65
CA ARG A 80 3.58 23.36 10.54
C ARG A 80 3.50 24.22 11.79
N ILE A 81 2.85 23.73 12.85
CA ILE A 81 2.88 24.37 14.16
C ILE A 81 4.08 23.80 14.94
N GLY A 82 5.23 24.45 14.81
CA GLY A 82 6.44 24.17 15.59
C GLY A 82 7.11 22.82 15.29
N LYS A 83 8.05 22.39 16.15
CA LYS A 83 8.80 21.14 16.03
C LYS A 83 7.97 19.86 16.31
N GLN A 84 6.70 19.98 16.64
CA GLN A 84 5.78 18.88 16.85
C GLN A 84 4.53 19.12 16.00
N THR A 85 4.40 18.36 14.93
CA THR A 85 3.17 18.32 14.13
C THR A 85 2.13 17.55 14.93
N ARG A 86 1.37 18.24 15.78
CA ARG A 86 0.14 17.68 16.34
C ARG A 86 -0.97 17.91 15.30
N ILE A 87 -1.35 16.86 14.63
CA ILE A 87 -2.56 16.85 13.82
C ILE A 87 -3.73 16.87 14.82
N HIS A 88 -4.27 18.05 15.06
CA HIS A 88 -5.56 18.14 15.74
C HIS A 88 -6.66 17.79 14.73
N THR A 89 -7.40 16.79 15.02
CA THR A 89 -8.72 16.27 14.73
C THR A 89 -9.79 17.17 14.06
N ILE A 90 -9.39 18.08 13.22
CA ILE A 90 -10.27 18.58 12.18
C ILE A 90 -10.02 17.66 10.99
N ALA A 91 -11.08 17.08 10.42
CA ALA A 91 -10.97 16.19 9.26
C ALA A 91 -9.86 16.68 8.33
N PRO A 92 -8.80 15.90 8.11
CA PRO A 92 -7.62 16.41 7.41
C PRO A 92 -8.06 16.88 6.03
N LYS A 93 -7.85 18.15 5.76
CA LYS A 93 -7.98 18.66 4.40
C LYS A 93 -6.86 18.03 3.60
N PHE A 94 -7.15 17.01 2.83
CA PHE A 94 -6.21 16.45 1.87
C PHE A 94 -6.44 17.09 0.50
N GLN A 95 -5.38 17.17 -0.28
CA GLN A 95 -5.48 17.47 -1.71
C GLN A 95 -5.56 16.15 -2.47
N VAL A 96 -6.31 16.14 -3.56
CA VAL A 96 -6.30 15.01 -4.48
C VAL A 96 -5.17 15.24 -5.48
N ARG A 97 -4.28 14.26 -5.62
CA ARG A 97 -3.21 14.25 -6.61
C ARG A 97 -3.32 13.03 -7.50
N THR A 98 -2.62 13.06 -8.62
CA THR A 98 -2.62 11.96 -9.59
C THR A 98 -1.20 11.42 -9.72
N LEU A 99 -1.06 10.11 -9.66
CA LEU A 99 0.21 9.41 -9.88
C LEU A 99 0.75 9.65 -11.30
N PRO A 100 2.08 9.67 -11.45
CA PRO A 100 2.70 9.71 -12.76
C PRO A 100 2.22 8.54 -13.62
N LYS A 101 1.82 8.83 -14.86
CA LYS A 101 1.35 7.84 -15.83
C LYS A 101 2.44 7.47 -16.82
N ASP A 102 2.38 6.26 -17.33
CA ASP A 102 3.20 5.79 -18.44
C ASP A 102 2.62 6.26 -19.80
N LYS A 103 3.25 5.83 -20.89
CA LYS A 103 2.82 6.19 -22.26
C LYS A 103 1.46 5.61 -22.64
N THR A 104 0.96 4.63 -21.89
CA THR A 104 -0.36 4.00 -22.10
C THR A 104 -1.45 4.64 -21.25
N GLY A 105 -1.10 5.61 -20.39
CA GLY A 105 -2.03 6.26 -19.46
C GLY A 105 -2.24 5.50 -18.15
N LYS A 106 -1.51 4.40 -17.92
CA LYS A 106 -1.55 3.63 -16.68
C LYS A 106 -0.63 4.26 -15.63
N SER A 107 -1.03 4.24 -14.36
CA SER A 107 -0.16 4.64 -13.25
C SER A 107 1.10 3.79 -13.22
N ARG A 108 2.25 4.43 -13.02
CA ARG A 108 3.57 3.77 -13.05
C ARG A 108 3.82 2.91 -11.83
N PHE A 109 3.15 3.18 -10.75
CA PHE A 109 3.21 2.44 -9.47
C PHE A 109 1.92 2.71 -8.69
N HIS A 110 1.70 1.94 -7.63
CA HIS A 110 0.64 2.20 -6.66
C HIS A 110 1.14 3.09 -5.51
N MET A 111 0.28 3.97 -5.01
CA MET A 111 0.57 4.76 -3.83
C MET A 111 0.29 3.94 -2.58
N TYR A 112 1.29 3.82 -1.72
CA TYR A 112 1.17 3.08 -0.47
C TYR A 112 1.18 4.02 0.73
N ASN A 113 0.37 3.69 1.74
CA ASN A 113 0.55 4.24 3.07
C ASN A 113 1.28 3.24 3.97
N SER A 114 1.72 3.72 5.12
CA SER A 114 2.32 2.89 6.17
C SER A 114 2.07 3.52 7.53
N ASP A 115 1.69 2.70 8.48
CA ASP A 115 1.47 3.17 9.86
C ASP A 115 2.76 3.45 10.59
N ALA A 116 3.82 2.70 10.28
CA ALA A 116 5.13 2.85 10.91
C ALA A 116 6.23 2.32 9.99
N LEU A 117 7.35 3.03 9.95
CA LEU A 117 8.53 2.64 9.18
C LEU A 117 9.69 2.21 10.05
N TRP A 118 9.71 2.62 11.32
CA TRP A 118 10.72 2.15 12.25
C TRP A 118 10.60 0.64 12.43
N LEU A 119 11.73 -0.01 12.56
CA LEU A 119 11.90 -1.46 12.67
C LEU A 119 11.72 -2.26 11.37
N THR A 120 11.17 -1.70 10.30
CA THR A 120 11.00 -2.45 9.04
C THR A 120 12.31 -2.78 8.35
N GLN A 121 13.35 -1.97 8.56
CA GLN A 121 14.69 -2.22 8.01
C GLN A 121 15.36 -3.48 8.59
N TRP A 122 14.94 -3.95 9.77
CA TRP A 122 15.57 -5.09 10.42
C TRP A 122 15.32 -6.41 9.69
N ASN A 123 14.14 -6.59 9.13
CA ASN A 123 13.78 -7.84 8.47
C ASN A 123 12.80 -7.65 7.30
N LEU A 124 11.76 -6.81 7.45
CA LEU A 124 10.69 -6.70 6.47
C LEU A 124 11.18 -6.20 5.11
N ASN A 125 11.96 -5.12 5.08
CA ASN A 125 12.49 -4.58 3.83
C ASN A 125 13.46 -5.57 3.16
N THR A 126 14.22 -6.33 3.94
CA THR A 126 15.09 -7.40 3.43
C THR A 126 14.26 -8.51 2.78
N LEU A 127 13.22 -8.97 3.46
CA LEU A 127 12.31 -9.99 2.93
C LEU A 127 11.65 -9.52 1.63
N TRP A 128 11.19 -8.27 1.60
CA TRP A 128 10.58 -7.71 0.38
C TRP A 128 11.58 -7.57 -0.75
N GLY A 129 12.81 -7.13 -0.48
CA GLY A 129 13.85 -7.04 -1.49
C GLY A 129 14.22 -8.40 -2.09
N LEU A 130 14.14 -9.47 -1.32
CA LEU A 130 14.47 -10.83 -1.77
C LEU A 130 13.30 -11.52 -2.48
N ALA A 131 12.11 -11.49 -1.90
CA ALA A 131 10.98 -12.29 -2.37
C ALA A 131 9.91 -11.46 -3.13
N TYR A 132 9.82 -10.17 -2.83
CA TYR A 132 8.78 -9.27 -3.36
C TYR A 132 9.35 -7.93 -3.84
N PRO A 133 10.37 -7.91 -4.73
CA PRO A 133 11.06 -6.68 -5.12
C PRO A 133 10.11 -5.63 -5.71
N SER A 134 9.09 -6.03 -6.45
CA SER A 134 8.10 -5.09 -7.01
C SER A 134 7.33 -4.32 -5.94
N VAL A 135 7.06 -4.94 -4.79
CA VAL A 135 6.40 -4.24 -3.65
C VAL A 135 7.33 -3.21 -3.05
N LEU A 136 8.60 -3.57 -2.87
CA LEU A 136 9.62 -2.65 -2.34
C LEU A 136 9.85 -1.47 -3.29
N ASP A 137 9.88 -1.71 -4.60
CA ASP A 137 10.04 -0.67 -5.62
C ASP A 137 8.87 0.31 -5.62
N GLU A 138 7.63 -0.19 -5.64
CA GLU A 138 6.42 0.66 -5.58
C GLU A 138 6.33 1.43 -4.27
N PHE A 139 6.69 0.80 -3.16
CA PHE A 139 6.73 1.44 -1.85
C PHE A 139 7.78 2.55 -1.81
N SER A 140 8.96 2.32 -2.37
CA SER A 140 10.02 3.32 -2.49
C SER A 140 9.59 4.49 -3.39
N ALA A 141 8.90 4.22 -4.49
CA ALA A 141 8.33 5.24 -5.37
C ALA A 141 7.29 6.10 -4.65
N SER A 142 6.46 5.49 -3.77
CA SER A 142 5.52 6.24 -2.92
C SER A 142 6.24 7.20 -1.98
N PHE A 143 7.37 6.81 -1.40
CA PHE A 143 8.18 7.72 -0.57
C PHE A 143 8.70 8.92 -1.34
N ILE A 144 9.20 8.69 -2.55
CA ILE A 144 9.68 9.77 -3.42
C ILE A 144 8.51 10.73 -3.75
N GLU A 145 7.32 10.20 -3.93
CA GLU A 145 6.15 11.02 -4.20
C GLU A 145 5.73 11.85 -2.97
N TYR A 146 5.81 11.27 -1.76
CA TYR A 146 5.62 12.03 -0.52
C TYR A 146 6.64 13.16 -0.38
N ASP A 147 7.92 12.91 -0.66
CA ASP A 147 8.96 13.94 -0.63
C ASP A 147 8.67 15.09 -1.60
N LYS A 148 8.30 14.77 -2.84
CA LYS A 148 7.91 15.77 -3.83
C LYS A 148 6.76 16.65 -3.38
N ASN A 149 5.79 16.08 -2.67
CA ASN A 149 4.60 16.78 -2.21
C ASN A 149 4.86 17.61 -0.95
N GLY A 150 5.66 17.09 -0.02
CA GLY A 150 5.88 17.67 1.31
C GLY A 150 7.29 18.19 1.57
N GLY A 151 8.24 17.87 0.71
CA GLY A 151 9.65 18.28 0.84
C GLY A 151 10.43 17.51 1.91
N LEU A 152 9.88 16.41 2.42
CA LEU A 152 10.53 15.54 3.41
C LEU A 152 10.06 14.09 3.21
N LEU A 153 10.97 13.14 3.43
CA LEU A 153 10.59 11.74 3.52
C LEU A 153 9.79 11.50 4.81
N PRO A 154 8.60 10.93 4.73
CA PRO A 154 7.78 10.71 5.90
C PRO A 154 8.34 9.57 6.76
N ARG A 155 8.21 9.70 8.07
CA ARG A 155 8.60 8.66 9.02
C ARG A 155 7.59 7.53 9.11
N GLY A 156 6.32 7.85 8.91
CA GLY A 156 5.22 6.92 8.94
C GLY A 156 4.01 7.56 8.26
N PRO A 157 3.86 7.43 6.92
CA PRO A 157 2.81 8.11 6.17
C PRO A 157 1.45 7.45 6.40
N SER A 158 0.98 7.44 7.64
CA SER A 158 -0.40 7.12 7.94
C SER A 158 -1.16 8.40 8.23
N ILE A 159 -2.31 8.56 7.62
CA ILE A 159 -3.30 9.61 7.89
C ILE A 159 -2.65 10.97 8.24
N GLY A 160 -1.76 11.46 7.38
CA GLY A 160 -1.21 12.82 7.49
C GLY A 160 -0.14 13.04 8.58
N SER A 161 0.55 12.00 9.05
CA SER A 161 1.71 12.16 9.93
C SER A 161 3.03 12.00 9.18
N TYR A 162 3.97 12.91 9.46
CA TYR A 162 5.37 12.80 9.06
C TYR A 162 6.18 12.08 10.13
#